data_0e4da47605d3f4e74ebbe12516f7d04b
#
_entry.id   0e4da47605d3f4e74ebbe12516f7d04b
#
_cell.length_a   1.000
_cell.length_b   1.000
_cell.length_c   1.000
_cell.angle_alpha   90.00
_cell.angle_beta   90.00
_cell.angle_gamma   90.00
#
_symmetry.space_group_name_H-M   'P 1'
#
loop_
_entity.id
_entity.type
_entity.pdbx_description
1 polymer ?
#
loop_
_entity_poly.entity_id
_entity_poly.type
_entity_poly.pdbx_seq_one_letter_code
_entity_poly.pdbx_strand_id
1 'polypeptide(L)'
;MKKIEAIIKPFKLEEVKDALADLGIEGMTVSEVKGFGRQKGHTEIYRGSEYTVDFLPKIKIEVVLGDSQLDAAVGAIVKAAKTGKIGDGKVFVSPVEEAVRIRTDETGEKAV
;
A
#
# COMPACT_ATOMS: atom_id res chain seq x y z
N MET A 1 8.26 -16.30 -2.52
CA MET A 1 7.44 -15.11 -2.87
C MET A 1 6.96 -14.41 -1.62
N LYS A 2 6.85 -13.10 -1.71
CA LYS A 2 6.34 -12.26 -0.63
C LYS A 2 5.26 -11.35 -1.14
N LYS A 3 4.34 -11.01 -0.26
CA LYS A 3 3.31 -10.01 -0.51
C LYS A 3 3.59 -8.79 0.34
N ILE A 4 3.64 -7.65 -0.31
CA ILE A 4 3.73 -6.36 0.37
C ILE A 4 2.33 -5.76 0.39
N GLU A 5 1.87 -5.34 1.56
CA GLU A 5 0.70 -4.48 1.70
C GLU A 5 1.17 -3.15 2.28
N ALA A 6 0.98 -2.08 1.52
CA ALA A 6 1.35 -0.75 1.96
C ALA A 6 0.10 0.09 2.13
N ILE A 7 -0.08 0.66 3.32
CA ILE A 7 -1.16 1.60 3.59
C ILE A 7 -0.53 2.99 3.63
N ILE A 8 -0.94 3.85 2.70
CA ILE A 8 -0.29 5.15 2.48
C ILE A 8 -1.31 6.27 2.40
N LYS A 9 -0.83 7.50 2.50
CA LYS A 9 -1.65 8.69 2.23
C LYS A 9 -2.05 8.70 0.75
N PRO A 10 -3.30 9.05 0.41
CA PRO A 10 -3.77 8.99 -0.98
C PRO A 10 -2.94 9.78 -1.98
N PHE A 11 -2.45 10.96 -1.61
CA PHE A 11 -1.69 11.81 -2.53
C PHE A 11 -0.28 11.28 -2.82
N LYS A 12 0.14 10.20 -2.15
CA LYS A 12 1.44 9.56 -2.40
C LYS A 12 1.37 8.41 -3.40
N LEU A 13 0.19 8.05 -3.87
CA LEU A 13 0.02 6.89 -4.76
C LEU A 13 0.90 6.97 -6.01
N GLU A 14 0.90 8.09 -6.71
CA GLU A 14 1.67 8.21 -7.95
C GLU A 14 3.17 8.09 -7.71
N GLU A 15 3.68 8.71 -6.65
CA GLU A 15 5.10 8.61 -6.31
C GLU A 15 5.51 7.18 -6.00
N VAL A 16 4.67 6.44 -5.25
CA VAL A 16 4.95 5.03 -4.93
C VAL A 16 4.89 4.17 -6.18
N LYS A 17 3.88 4.38 -7.02
CA LYS A 17 3.74 3.65 -8.28
C LYS A 17 4.99 3.85 -9.15
N ASP A 18 5.45 5.08 -9.30
CA ASP A 18 6.62 5.40 -10.12
C ASP A 18 7.89 4.78 -9.54
N ALA A 19 8.04 4.81 -8.22
CA ALA A 19 9.19 4.21 -7.56
C ALA A 19 9.26 2.70 -7.77
N LEU A 20 8.12 2.01 -7.73
CA LEU A 20 8.05 0.57 -8.01
C LEU A 20 8.31 0.27 -9.49
N ALA A 21 7.78 1.09 -10.39
CA ALA A 21 8.02 0.94 -11.81
C ALA A 21 9.50 1.07 -12.16
N ASP A 22 10.22 1.97 -11.50
CA ASP A 22 11.66 2.14 -11.68
C ASP A 22 12.47 0.88 -11.29
N LEU A 23 11.90 0.04 -10.46
CA LEU A 23 12.49 -1.26 -10.07
C LEU A 23 12.05 -2.40 -10.99
N GLY A 24 11.28 -2.10 -12.03
CA GLY A 24 10.72 -3.12 -12.92
C GLY A 24 9.49 -3.83 -12.37
N ILE A 25 8.91 -3.33 -11.28
CA ILE A 25 7.71 -3.89 -10.68
C ILE A 25 6.49 -3.16 -11.22
N GLU A 26 5.74 -3.83 -12.09
CA GLU A 26 4.60 -3.23 -12.78
C GLU A 26 3.25 -3.70 -12.26
N GLY A 27 3.19 -4.92 -11.76
CA GLY A 27 1.94 -5.49 -11.26
C GLY A 27 1.64 -5.04 -9.83
N MET A 28 0.55 -4.33 -9.64
CA MET A 28 0.09 -3.97 -8.30
C MET A 28 -1.43 -3.85 -8.29
N THR A 29 -2.00 -4.11 -7.12
CA THR A 29 -3.43 -3.92 -6.88
C THR A 29 -3.61 -2.76 -5.93
N VAL A 30 -4.50 -1.84 -6.28
CA VAL A 30 -4.74 -0.64 -5.49
C VAL A 30 -6.19 -0.63 -5.04
N SER A 31 -6.41 -0.35 -3.76
CA SER A 31 -7.75 -0.17 -3.21
C SER A 31 -7.81 1.07 -2.35
N GLU A 32 -8.96 1.71 -2.37
CA GLU A 32 -9.27 2.80 -1.45
C GLU A 32 -9.79 2.19 -0.17
N VAL A 33 -9.19 2.58 0.96
CA VAL A 33 -9.54 2.08 2.27
C VAL A 33 -9.70 3.24 3.25
N LYS A 34 -10.25 2.96 4.41
CA LYS A 34 -10.33 3.93 5.49
C LYS A 34 -9.52 3.42 6.66
N GLY A 35 -8.70 4.30 7.22
CA GLY A 35 -7.85 3.95 8.34
C GLY A 35 -8.18 4.76 9.58
N PHE A 36 -8.00 4.12 10.73
CA PHE A 36 -8.03 4.77 12.04
C PHE A 36 -6.66 4.57 12.67
N GLY A 37 -6.07 5.65 13.16
CA GLY A 37 -4.76 5.55 13.78
C GLY A 37 -4.40 6.83 14.50
N ARG A 38 -3.11 7.05 14.73
CA ARG A 38 -2.61 8.23 15.46
C ARG A 38 -2.94 9.56 14.80
N GLN A 39 -3.14 9.57 13.50
CA GLN A 39 -3.48 10.80 12.78
C GLN A 39 -4.82 11.36 13.24
N LYS A 40 -5.73 10.47 13.64
CA LYS A 40 -7.11 10.76 14.00
C LYS A 40 -7.86 11.49 12.88
N GLY A 41 -9.15 11.58 12.98
CA GLY A 41 -10.00 12.36 12.09
C GLY A 41 -10.07 13.81 12.54
N HIS A 42 -10.90 14.55 11.87
CA HIS A 42 -11.22 15.93 12.20
C HIS A 42 -12.63 16.02 12.78
N THR A 43 -12.92 17.13 13.41
CA THR A 43 -14.25 17.41 13.94
C THR A 43 -15.11 18.03 12.85
N GLU A 44 -16.31 17.52 12.67
CA GLU A 44 -17.30 18.09 11.76
C GLU A 44 -18.56 18.49 12.53
N ILE A 45 -19.32 19.42 11.94
CA ILE A 45 -20.61 19.85 12.48
C ILE A 45 -21.70 19.34 11.57
N TYR A 46 -22.66 18.62 12.15
CA TYR A 46 -23.82 18.12 11.44
C TYR A 46 -25.08 18.42 12.26
N ARG A 47 -26.00 19.16 11.67
CA ARG A 47 -27.27 19.58 12.32
C ARG A 47 -27.05 20.26 13.68
N GLY A 48 -25.97 21.07 13.79
CA GLY A 48 -25.66 21.80 15.01
C GLY A 48 -24.93 20.98 16.07
N SER A 49 -24.62 19.73 15.80
CA SER A 49 -23.87 18.87 16.71
C SER A 49 -22.46 18.58 16.14
N GLU A 50 -21.46 18.72 16.98
CA GLU A 50 -20.10 18.33 16.62
C GLU A 50 -19.93 16.82 16.78
N TYR A 51 -19.17 16.22 15.87
CA TYR A 51 -18.70 14.84 16.02
C TYR A 51 -17.33 14.68 15.38
N THR A 52 -16.57 13.72 15.88
CA THR A 52 -15.23 13.44 15.39
C THR A 52 -15.29 12.40 14.28
N VAL A 53 -14.65 12.70 13.14
CA VAL A 53 -14.48 11.74 12.06
C VAL A 53 -13.22 10.95 12.36
N ASP A 54 -13.37 9.71 12.78
CA ASP A 54 -12.25 8.87 13.23
C ASP A 54 -11.54 8.15 12.10
N PHE A 55 -12.24 7.92 10.98
CA PHE A 55 -11.67 7.19 9.83
C PHE A 55 -11.28 8.15 8.73
N LEU A 56 -10.06 8.01 8.25
CA LEU A 56 -9.51 8.83 7.18
C LEU A 56 -9.27 7.98 5.93
N PRO A 57 -9.42 8.57 4.74
CA PRO A 57 -9.12 7.87 3.51
C PRO A 57 -7.64 7.53 3.44
N LYS A 58 -7.35 6.32 3.00
CA LYS A 58 -6.01 5.80 2.75
C LYS A 58 -6.04 4.99 1.46
N ILE A 59 -4.87 4.72 0.92
CA ILE A 59 -4.70 3.81 -0.20
C ILE A 59 -3.98 2.57 0.29
N LYS A 60 -4.47 1.40 -0.10
CA LYS A 60 -3.77 0.13 0.09
C LYS A 60 -3.21 -0.32 -1.25
N ILE A 61 -1.91 -0.58 -1.28
CA ILE A 61 -1.22 -1.15 -2.43
C ILE A 61 -0.80 -2.56 -2.07
N GLU A 62 -1.12 -3.51 -2.92
CA GLU A 62 -0.69 -4.90 -2.76
C GLU A 62 0.21 -5.28 -3.93
N VAL A 63 1.37 -5.82 -3.61
CA VAL A 63 2.35 -6.28 -4.61
C VAL A 63 2.86 -7.64 -4.17
N VAL A 64 2.85 -8.61 -5.08
CA VAL A 64 3.47 -9.92 -4.85
C VAL A 64 4.71 -9.99 -5.74
N LEU A 65 5.83 -10.42 -5.14
CA LEU A 65 7.11 -10.43 -5.84
C LEU A 65 7.99 -11.57 -5.33
N GLY A 66 9.09 -11.80 -6.04
CA GLY A 66 10.11 -12.75 -5.60
C GLY A 66 10.91 -12.20 -4.43
N ASP A 67 11.44 -13.10 -3.62
CA ASP A 67 12.21 -12.73 -2.42
C ASP A 67 13.36 -11.76 -2.71
N SER A 68 14.01 -11.92 -3.87
CA SER A 68 15.16 -11.09 -4.23
C SER A 68 14.83 -9.62 -4.45
N GLN A 69 13.56 -9.29 -4.69
CA GLN A 69 13.12 -7.91 -4.93
C GLN A 69 12.57 -7.23 -3.67
N LEU A 70 12.38 -7.99 -2.59
CA LEU A 70 11.66 -7.52 -1.42
C LEU A 70 12.25 -6.28 -0.79
N ASP A 71 13.54 -6.32 -0.46
CA ASP A 71 14.17 -5.21 0.27
C ASP A 71 14.17 -3.92 -0.55
N ALA A 72 14.47 -4.02 -1.85
CA ALA A 72 14.45 -2.86 -2.73
C ALA A 72 13.05 -2.27 -2.85
N ALA A 73 12.03 -3.12 -2.98
CA ALA A 73 10.65 -2.67 -3.09
C ALA A 73 10.16 -1.99 -1.80
N VAL A 74 10.41 -2.58 -0.66
CA VAL A 74 10.05 -2.00 0.64
C VAL A 74 10.73 -0.64 0.83
N GLY A 75 12.04 -0.56 0.54
CA GLY A 75 12.78 0.68 0.63
C GLY A 75 12.23 1.77 -0.28
N ALA A 76 11.88 1.41 -1.51
CA ALA A 76 11.30 2.36 -2.48
C ALA A 76 9.94 2.89 -2.02
N ILE A 77 9.08 2.02 -1.49
CA ILE A 77 7.77 2.42 -0.97
C ILE A 77 7.93 3.37 0.21
N VAL A 78 8.76 3.02 1.17
CA VAL A 78 8.97 3.84 2.36
C VAL A 78 9.50 5.21 1.98
N LYS A 79 10.49 5.27 1.11
CA LYS A 79 11.07 6.55 0.66
C LYS A 79 10.05 7.41 -0.06
N ALA A 80 9.27 6.83 -0.97
CA ALA A 80 8.29 7.56 -1.77
C ALA A 80 7.08 8.02 -0.95
N ALA A 81 6.64 7.22 0.02
CA ALA A 81 5.44 7.51 0.80
C ALA A 81 5.68 8.40 2.01
N LYS A 82 6.92 8.52 2.45
CA LYS A 82 7.24 9.23 3.70
C LYS A 82 7.04 10.73 3.57
N THR A 83 6.32 11.31 4.53
CA THR A 83 6.28 12.77 4.74
C THR A 83 6.98 13.16 6.05
N GLY A 84 7.17 12.21 6.96
CA GLY A 84 7.70 12.45 8.29
C GLY A 84 6.64 12.87 9.29
N LYS A 85 5.38 12.93 8.87
CA LYS A 85 4.26 13.32 9.72
C LYS A 85 3.41 12.13 10.09
N ILE A 86 2.65 12.28 11.18
CA ILE A 86 1.69 11.25 11.61
C ILE A 86 0.74 10.93 10.46
N GLY A 87 0.44 9.66 10.28
CA GLY A 87 -0.48 9.20 9.23
C GLY A 87 0.20 8.72 7.97
N ASP A 88 1.53 8.65 7.94
CA ASP A 88 2.29 8.17 6.76
C ASP A 88 1.95 6.71 6.39
N GLY A 89 1.49 5.94 7.35
CA GLY A 89 1.08 4.56 7.11
C GLY A 89 2.12 3.53 7.48
N LYS A 90 1.92 2.33 6.97
CA LYS A 90 2.75 1.16 7.29
C LYS A 90 2.90 0.25 6.10
N VAL A 91 3.96 -0.53 6.12
CA VAL A 91 4.21 -1.57 5.13
C VAL A 91 4.21 -2.91 5.87
N PHE A 92 3.41 -3.84 5.40
CA PHE A 92 3.36 -5.21 5.93
C PHE A 92 3.89 -6.17 4.89
N VAL A 93 4.63 -7.16 5.34
CA VAL A 93 5.18 -8.20 4.47
C VAL A 93 4.72 -9.55 4.99
N SER A 94 4.23 -10.39 4.11
CA SER A 94 3.82 -11.74 4.44
C SER A 94 4.29 -12.73 3.38
N PRO A 95 4.48 -14.00 3.76
CA PRO A 95 4.82 -15.02 2.78
C PRO A 95 3.63 -15.35 1.87
N VAL A 96 3.92 -15.69 0.64
CA VAL A 96 2.93 -16.19 -0.33
C VAL A 96 3.34 -17.61 -0.68
N GLU A 97 2.45 -18.57 -0.40
CA GLU A 97 2.75 -19.97 -0.63
C GLU A 97 2.68 -20.34 -2.10
N GLU A 98 1.71 -19.79 -2.82
CA GLU A 98 1.51 -20.10 -4.23
C GLU A 98 0.86 -18.94 -4.95
N ALA A 99 1.21 -18.81 -6.24
CA ALA A 99 0.55 -17.88 -7.15
C ALA A 99 0.30 -18.60 -8.48
N VAL A 100 -0.86 -18.35 -9.07
CA VAL A 100 -1.22 -18.89 -10.37
C VAL A 100 -1.70 -17.75 -11.24
N ARG A 101 -1.12 -17.60 -12.42
CA ARG A 101 -1.57 -16.60 -13.38
C ARG A 101 -2.77 -17.19 -14.15
N ILE A 102 -3.90 -16.53 -14.05
CA ILE A 102 -5.16 -17.07 -14.60
C ILE A 102 -5.06 -17.30 -16.11
N ARG A 103 -4.49 -16.35 -16.84
CA ARG A 103 -4.45 -16.42 -18.31
C ARG A 103 -3.55 -17.55 -18.84
N THR A 104 -2.45 -17.84 -18.16
CA THR A 104 -1.38 -18.70 -18.69
C THR A 104 -1.20 -20.00 -17.92
N ASP A 105 -1.85 -20.16 -16.76
CA ASP A 105 -1.63 -21.25 -15.82
C ASP A 105 -0.19 -21.33 -15.25
N GLU A 106 0.64 -20.29 -15.48
CA GLU A 106 1.95 -20.23 -14.87
C GLU A 106 1.85 -20.16 -13.36
N THR A 107 2.76 -20.83 -12.67
CA THR A 107 2.75 -20.93 -11.21
C THR A 107 4.05 -20.41 -10.59
N GLY A 108 4.01 -20.13 -9.29
CA GLY A 108 5.16 -19.69 -8.55
C GLY A 108 5.66 -18.30 -8.99
N GLU A 109 6.97 -18.08 -8.96
CA GLU A 109 7.55 -16.79 -9.31
C GLU A 109 7.28 -16.38 -10.76
N LYS A 110 7.04 -17.32 -11.66
CA LYS A 110 6.67 -17.02 -13.05
C LYS A 110 5.30 -16.36 -13.16
N ALA A 111 4.46 -16.52 -12.13
CA ALA A 111 3.12 -15.96 -12.11
C ALA A 111 3.06 -14.52 -11.59
N VAL A 112 4.15 -14.02 -11.04
CA VAL A 112 4.19 -12.69 -10.41
C VAL A 112 5.17 -11.75 -11.09
#